data_ca26d6b8061101b5b0b031793d065250
#
_entry.id   ca26d6b8061101b5b0b031793d065250
#
_cell.length_a   1.000
_cell.length_b   1.000
_cell.length_c   1.000
_cell.angle_alpha   90.00
_cell.angle_beta   90.00
_cell.angle_gamma   90.00
#
_symmetry.space_group_name_H-M   'P 1'
#
loop_
_entity.id
_entity.type
_entity.pdbx_description
1 polymer ?
#
loop_
_entity_poly.entity_id
_entity_poly.type
_entity_poly.pdbx_seq_one_letter_code
_entity_poly.pdbx_strand_id
1 'polypeptide(L)'
;CDYRGLSTKKLEALRDAARVLNVKVQIVKNTLANIALNNIEKSGMVLKDTNIFIWGDQLSATKVAAKFEETNSELFKIKTAHIDGEVASVEKVKALSKMPSRDELLAMLLQVWNAPIQNFTIGLNALKEKKEKSA
;
A
#
# COMPACT_ATOMS: atom_id res chain seq x y z
N CYS A 1 0.23 -12.91 4.72
CA CYS A 1 1.03 -13.20 3.52
C CYS A 1 1.75 -14.53 3.67
N ASP A 2 2.05 -15.19 2.55
CA ASP A 2 2.95 -16.35 2.52
C ASP A 2 4.40 -15.87 2.43
N TYR A 3 5.29 -16.53 3.17
CA TYR A 3 6.73 -16.20 3.16
C TYR A 3 7.61 -17.42 2.90
N ARG A 4 7.06 -18.46 2.32
CA ARG A 4 7.72 -19.75 2.11
C ARG A 4 8.95 -19.58 1.22
N GLY A 5 10.12 -19.99 1.72
CA GLY A 5 11.40 -19.86 1.00
C GLY A 5 12.10 -18.51 1.15
N LEU A 6 11.57 -17.59 1.94
CA LEU A 6 12.21 -16.30 2.18
C LEU A 6 13.43 -16.45 3.10
N SER A 7 14.56 -15.86 2.74
CA SER A 7 15.75 -15.85 3.61
C SER A 7 15.59 -14.89 4.79
N THR A 8 16.33 -15.14 5.89
CA THR A 8 16.31 -14.29 7.07
C THR A 8 16.69 -12.85 6.76
N LYS A 9 17.65 -12.61 5.87
CA LYS A 9 18.05 -11.27 5.43
C LYS A 9 16.89 -10.51 4.76
N LYS A 10 16.09 -11.19 3.95
CA LYS A 10 14.91 -10.57 3.30
C LYS A 10 13.80 -10.29 4.31
N LEU A 11 13.63 -11.15 5.33
CA LEU A 11 12.69 -10.91 6.43
C LEU A 11 13.10 -9.71 7.30
N GLU A 12 14.38 -9.53 7.54
CA GLU A 12 14.89 -8.34 8.23
C GLU A 12 14.65 -7.07 7.42
N ALA A 13 14.95 -7.10 6.13
CA ALA A 13 14.66 -5.97 5.24
C ALA A 13 13.15 -5.60 5.22
N LEU A 14 12.26 -6.61 5.23
CA LEU A 14 10.81 -6.37 5.37
C LEU A 14 10.46 -5.71 6.71
N ARG A 15 11.05 -6.17 7.81
CA ARG A 15 10.83 -5.58 9.14
C ARG A 15 11.34 -4.15 9.23
N ASP A 16 12.50 -3.87 8.65
CA ASP A 16 13.07 -2.52 8.65
C ASP A 16 12.23 -1.56 7.81
N ALA A 17 11.79 -1.98 6.63
CA ALA A 17 10.85 -1.21 5.82
C ALA A 17 9.51 -0.95 6.54
N ALA A 18 9.02 -1.94 7.29
CA ALA A 18 7.80 -1.81 8.08
C ALA A 18 7.96 -0.85 9.27
N ARG A 19 9.11 -0.87 9.94
CA ARG A 19 9.41 0.04 11.08
C ARG A 19 9.35 1.50 10.69
N VAL A 20 9.86 1.86 9.51
CA VAL A 20 9.82 3.24 9.00
C VAL A 20 8.39 3.77 8.91
N LEU A 21 7.43 2.90 8.62
CA LEU A 21 6.02 3.23 8.47
C LEU A 21 5.16 2.88 9.71
N ASN A 22 5.79 2.59 10.86
CA ASN A 22 5.11 2.17 12.09
C ASN A 22 4.23 0.92 11.92
N VAL A 23 4.59 0.03 11.00
CA VAL A 23 3.90 -1.23 10.73
C VAL A 23 4.63 -2.35 11.45
N LYS A 24 3.90 -3.25 12.10
CA LYS A 24 4.44 -4.42 12.78
C LYS A 24 4.35 -5.65 11.88
N VAL A 25 5.42 -6.43 11.87
CA VAL A 25 5.53 -7.66 11.08
C VAL A 25 5.93 -8.80 12.00
N GLN A 26 5.07 -9.80 12.15
CA GLN A 26 5.32 -10.97 12.99
C GLN A 26 4.88 -12.28 12.33
N ILE A 27 5.58 -13.34 12.66
CA ILE A 27 5.22 -14.72 12.32
C ILE A 27 4.51 -15.30 13.54
N VAL A 28 3.26 -15.70 13.37
CA VAL A 28 2.42 -16.26 14.43
C VAL A 28 1.87 -17.60 13.96
N LYS A 29 1.72 -18.55 14.87
CA LYS A 29 1.05 -19.82 14.57
C LYS A 29 -0.41 -19.58 14.18
N ASN A 30 -0.89 -20.27 13.16
CA ASN A 30 -2.26 -20.13 12.65
C ASN A 30 -3.32 -20.38 13.73
N THR A 31 -3.09 -21.34 14.63
CA THR A 31 -4.01 -21.62 15.76
C THR A 31 -4.15 -20.42 16.69
N LEU A 32 -3.06 -19.76 17.05
CA LEU A 32 -3.08 -18.58 17.91
C LEU A 32 -3.71 -17.38 17.19
N ALA A 33 -3.39 -17.20 15.92
CA ALA A 33 -4.01 -16.16 15.11
C ALA A 33 -5.52 -16.34 14.98
N ASN A 34 -5.99 -17.57 14.75
CA ASN A 34 -7.42 -17.88 14.69
C ASN A 34 -8.14 -17.59 16.02
N ILE A 35 -7.53 -17.94 17.15
CA ILE A 35 -8.11 -17.64 18.47
C ILE A 35 -8.21 -16.13 18.68
N ALA A 36 -7.15 -15.39 18.33
CA ALA A 36 -7.13 -13.93 18.46
C ALA A 36 -8.17 -13.25 17.54
N LEU A 37 -8.31 -13.72 16.30
CA LEU A 37 -9.28 -13.19 15.34
C LEU A 37 -10.72 -13.52 15.75
N ASN A 38 -10.98 -14.72 16.27
CA ASN A 38 -12.30 -15.10 16.77
C ASN A 38 -12.73 -14.26 18.00
N ASN A 39 -11.78 -13.94 18.88
CA ASN A 39 -12.06 -13.09 20.06
C ASN A 39 -12.44 -11.63 19.68
N ILE A 40 -12.08 -11.20 18.48
CA ILE A 40 -12.35 -9.84 17.97
C ILE A 40 -13.55 -9.85 17.00
N GLU A 41 -14.29 -10.95 16.90
CA GLU A 41 -15.40 -11.17 15.94
C GLU A 41 -14.99 -10.98 14.46
N LYS A 42 -13.69 -11.08 14.17
CA LYS A 42 -13.12 -10.98 12.83
C LYS A 42 -12.85 -12.37 12.24
N SER A 43 -13.78 -13.29 12.43
CA SER A 43 -13.72 -14.63 11.85
C SER A 43 -14.00 -14.58 10.35
N GLY A 44 -13.30 -15.41 9.58
CA GLY A 44 -13.52 -15.52 8.12
C GLY A 44 -12.24 -15.68 7.31
N MET A 45 -11.08 -15.53 7.96
CA MET A 45 -9.81 -15.84 7.29
C MET A 45 -9.49 -17.33 7.35
N VAL A 46 -9.31 -17.94 6.19
CA VAL A 46 -8.79 -19.32 6.10
C VAL A 46 -7.27 -19.27 6.14
N LEU A 47 -6.70 -19.50 7.32
CA LEU A 47 -5.26 -19.55 7.52
C LEU A 47 -4.72 -20.94 7.20
N LYS A 48 -4.17 -21.11 6.00
CA LYS A 48 -3.48 -22.35 5.57
C LYS A 48 -1.98 -22.05 5.43
N ASP A 49 -1.16 -23.07 5.68
CA ASP A 49 0.30 -23.04 5.51
C ASP A 49 1.02 -22.01 6.39
N THR A 50 2.20 -21.58 5.96
CA THR A 50 3.03 -20.59 6.65
C THR A 50 2.50 -19.19 6.41
N ASN A 51 2.27 -18.44 7.49
CA ASN A 51 1.73 -17.09 7.38
C ASN A 51 2.58 -16.10 8.17
N ILE A 52 2.83 -14.96 7.56
CA ILE A 52 3.35 -13.77 8.19
C ILE A 52 2.23 -12.74 8.29
N PHE A 53 2.11 -12.13 9.45
CA PHE A 53 1.09 -11.13 9.73
C PHE A 53 1.71 -9.75 9.73
N ILE A 54 1.09 -8.85 9.01
CA ILE A 54 1.48 -7.44 8.90
C ILE A 54 0.29 -6.63 9.39
N TRP A 55 0.49 -5.81 10.42
CA TRP A 55 -0.58 -4.97 10.96
C TRP A 55 -0.07 -3.59 11.35
N GLY A 56 -0.93 -2.62 11.21
CA GLY A 56 -0.67 -1.21 11.47
C GLY A 56 -1.74 -0.36 10.80
N ASP A 57 -1.35 0.83 10.39
CA ASP A 57 -2.19 1.66 9.54
C ASP A 57 -2.48 0.95 8.20
N GLN A 58 -3.73 0.95 7.76
CA GLN A 58 -4.19 0.16 6.62
C GLN A 58 -3.43 0.48 5.33
N LEU A 59 -3.24 1.77 5.04
CA LEU A 59 -2.54 2.20 3.84
C LEU A 59 -1.05 1.86 3.90
N SER A 60 -0.42 2.09 5.04
CA SER A 60 1.00 1.81 5.23
C SER A 60 1.29 0.30 5.19
N ALA A 61 0.46 -0.51 5.83
CA ALA A 61 0.60 -1.97 5.83
C ALA A 61 0.42 -2.56 4.42
N THR A 62 -0.59 -2.10 3.66
CA THR A 62 -0.81 -2.55 2.29
C THR A 62 0.31 -2.12 1.34
N LYS A 63 0.84 -0.90 1.49
CA LYS A 63 1.99 -0.43 0.71
C LYS A 63 3.26 -1.25 0.96
N VAL A 64 3.58 -1.53 2.22
CA VAL A 64 4.74 -2.36 2.57
C VAL A 64 4.60 -3.76 1.98
N ALA A 65 3.43 -4.39 2.16
CA ALA A 65 3.17 -5.73 1.65
C ALA A 65 3.25 -5.80 0.13
N ALA A 66 2.62 -4.87 -0.59
CA ALA A 66 2.63 -4.85 -2.05
C ALA A 66 4.00 -4.53 -2.63
N LYS A 67 4.71 -3.55 -2.09
CA LYS A 67 6.08 -3.22 -2.53
C LYS A 67 7.04 -4.39 -2.33
N PHE A 68 6.88 -5.13 -1.24
CA PHE A 68 7.70 -6.30 -0.98
C PHE A 68 7.31 -7.48 -1.88
N GLU A 69 6.01 -7.67 -2.21
CA GLU A 69 5.54 -8.64 -3.19
C GLU A 69 6.12 -8.35 -4.58
N GLU A 70 6.15 -7.11 -5.03
CA GLU A 70 6.73 -6.71 -6.32
C GLU A 70 8.23 -7.07 -6.42
N THR A 71 8.98 -6.87 -5.32
CA THR A 71 10.41 -7.17 -5.29
C THR A 71 10.70 -8.68 -5.16
N ASN A 72 9.79 -9.46 -4.57
CA ASN A 72 9.97 -10.88 -4.27
C ASN A 72 8.75 -11.72 -4.65
N SER A 73 8.19 -11.53 -5.83
CA SER A 73 6.94 -12.14 -6.30
C SER A 73 6.90 -13.68 -6.26
N GLU A 74 8.05 -14.33 -6.33
CA GLU A 74 8.14 -15.80 -6.29
C GLU A 74 8.03 -16.38 -4.88
N LEU A 75 8.52 -15.65 -3.87
CA LEU A 75 8.70 -16.13 -2.50
C LEU A 75 7.71 -15.52 -1.51
N PHE A 76 7.13 -14.38 -1.86
CA PHE A 76 6.20 -13.65 -1.02
C PHE A 76 4.92 -13.36 -1.77
N LYS A 77 3.79 -13.83 -1.23
CA LYS A 77 2.46 -13.65 -1.84
C LYS A 77 1.45 -13.17 -0.80
N ILE A 78 0.73 -12.14 -1.14
CA ILE A 78 -0.41 -11.68 -0.35
C ILE A 78 -1.54 -12.69 -0.52
N LYS A 79 -2.03 -13.28 0.58
CA LYS A 79 -3.16 -14.22 0.57
C LYS A 79 -4.49 -13.50 0.80
N THR A 80 -4.59 -12.81 1.91
CA THR A 80 -5.80 -12.09 2.32
C THR A 80 -5.41 -10.90 3.18
N ALA A 81 -6.29 -9.94 3.27
CA ALA A 81 -6.16 -8.84 4.23
C ALA A 81 -7.49 -8.62 4.94
N HIS A 82 -7.42 -8.09 6.13
CA HIS A 82 -8.60 -7.65 6.88
C HIS A 82 -8.60 -6.12 6.94
N ILE A 83 -9.55 -5.50 6.27
CA ILE A 83 -9.64 -4.05 6.11
C ILE A 83 -11.06 -3.62 6.51
N ASP A 84 -11.18 -2.67 7.41
CA ASP A 84 -12.46 -2.12 7.88
C ASP A 84 -13.50 -3.14 8.37
N GLY A 85 -13.03 -4.27 8.92
CA GLY A 85 -13.95 -5.31 9.41
C GLY A 85 -14.29 -6.38 8.37
N GLU A 86 -13.86 -6.24 7.12
CA GLU A 86 -14.13 -7.20 6.04
C GLU A 86 -12.86 -7.89 5.56
N VAL A 87 -13.01 -9.11 5.07
CA VAL A 87 -11.94 -9.84 4.40
C VAL A 87 -11.79 -9.31 2.98
N ALA A 88 -10.70 -8.62 2.72
CA ALA A 88 -10.42 -8.05 1.42
C ALA A 88 -9.70 -9.05 0.51
N SER A 89 -10.07 -9.06 -0.76
CA SER A 89 -9.38 -9.82 -1.80
C SER A 89 -8.01 -9.21 -2.11
N VAL A 90 -7.11 -10.00 -2.70
CA VAL A 90 -5.78 -9.56 -3.14
C VAL A 90 -5.86 -8.36 -4.08
N GLU A 91 -6.88 -8.30 -4.92
CA GLU A 91 -7.11 -7.19 -5.85
C GLU A 91 -7.40 -5.88 -5.12
N LYS A 92 -8.26 -5.91 -4.10
CA LYS A 92 -8.53 -4.74 -3.24
C LYS A 92 -7.26 -4.25 -2.53
N VAL A 93 -6.43 -5.17 -2.02
CA VAL A 93 -5.16 -4.84 -1.38
C VAL A 93 -4.20 -4.16 -2.36
N LYS A 94 -4.10 -4.67 -3.58
CA LYS A 94 -3.28 -4.07 -4.65
C LYS A 94 -3.81 -2.71 -5.11
N ALA A 95 -5.11 -2.53 -5.15
CA ALA A 95 -5.69 -1.22 -5.44
C ALA A 95 -5.37 -0.20 -4.34
N LEU A 96 -5.50 -0.59 -3.06
CA LEU A 96 -5.16 0.26 -1.92
C LEU A 96 -3.66 0.59 -1.85
N SER A 97 -2.78 -0.34 -2.22
CA SER A 97 -1.34 -0.09 -2.22
C SER A 97 -0.92 1.00 -3.23
N LYS A 98 -1.69 1.17 -4.30
CA LYS A 98 -1.48 2.23 -5.30
C LYS A 98 -2.02 3.59 -4.87
N MET A 99 -2.79 3.66 -3.78
CA MET A 99 -3.29 4.94 -3.28
C MET A 99 -2.13 5.79 -2.74
N PRO A 100 -2.08 7.07 -3.09
CA PRO A 100 -1.12 8.01 -2.51
C PRO A 100 -1.31 8.12 -0.99
N SER A 101 -0.29 8.60 -0.30
CA SER A 101 -0.38 8.94 1.12
C SER A 101 -1.36 10.12 1.33
N ARG A 102 -1.81 10.31 2.57
CA ARG A 102 -2.71 11.42 2.91
C ARG A 102 -2.15 12.77 2.47
N ASP A 103 -0.86 13.00 2.70
CA ASP A 103 -0.20 14.26 2.35
C ASP A 103 -0.07 14.42 0.83
N GLU A 104 0.20 13.32 0.11
CA GLU A 104 0.22 13.30 -1.35
C GLU A 104 -1.17 13.57 -1.95
N LEU A 105 -2.24 13.03 -1.35
CA LEU A 105 -3.63 13.31 -1.76
C LEU A 105 -3.99 14.77 -1.54
N LEU A 106 -3.58 15.36 -0.43
CA LEU A 106 -3.77 16.79 -0.16
C LEU A 106 -2.99 17.65 -1.16
N ALA A 107 -1.76 17.25 -1.48
CA ALA A 107 -0.96 17.95 -2.49
C ALA A 107 -1.61 17.88 -3.89
N MET A 108 -2.13 16.72 -4.27
CA MET A 108 -2.89 16.54 -5.52
C MET A 108 -4.15 17.40 -5.55
N LEU A 109 -4.89 17.49 -4.44
CA LEU A 109 -6.07 18.34 -4.34
C LEU A 109 -5.71 19.82 -4.55
N LEU A 110 -4.65 20.30 -3.90
CA LEU A 110 -4.13 21.67 -4.09
C LEU A 110 -3.68 21.91 -5.52
N GLN A 111 -3.05 20.92 -6.14
CA GLN A 111 -2.63 21.00 -7.54
C GLN A 111 -3.84 21.15 -8.48
N VAL A 112 -4.91 20.39 -8.25
CA VAL A 112 -6.15 20.50 -9.03
C VAL A 112 -6.79 21.87 -8.88
N TRP A 113 -6.76 22.47 -7.69
CA TRP A 113 -7.27 23.83 -7.47
C TRP A 113 -6.43 24.90 -8.18
N ASN A 114 -5.13 24.70 -8.29
CA ASN A 114 -4.23 25.61 -9.01
C ASN A 114 -4.22 25.36 -10.54
N ALA A 115 -4.69 24.22 -11.01
CA ALA A 115 -4.67 23.86 -12.41
C ALA A 115 -5.34 24.90 -13.36
N PRO A 116 -6.51 25.51 -13.04
CA PRO A 116 -7.11 26.53 -13.90
C PRO A 116 -6.19 27.74 -14.08
N ILE A 117 -5.52 28.20 -13.03
CA ILE A 117 -4.60 29.35 -13.06
C ILE A 117 -3.36 29.00 -13.90
N GLN A 118 -2.80 27.80 -13.71
CA GLN A 118 -1.66 27.32 -14.48
C GLN A 118 -1.99 27.21 -15.97
N ASN A 119 -3.13 26.59 -16.30
CA ASN A 119 -3.57 26.46 -17.69
C ASN A 119 -3.81 27.81 -18.36
N PHE A 120 -4.36 28.79 -17.64
CA PHE A 120 -4.54 30.15 -18.15
C PHE A 120 -3.18 30.83 -18.43
N THR A 121 -2.22 30.68 -17.52
CA THR A 121 -0.87 31.21 -17.69
C THR A 121 -0.13 30.59 -18.88
N ILE A 122 -0.27 29.27 -19.05
CA ILE A 122 0.30 28.53 -20.19
C ILE A 122 -0.33 29.03 -21.49
N GLY A 123 -1.65 29.24 -21.52
CA GLY A 123 -2.38 29.77 -22.67
C GLY A 123 -1.90 31.18 -23.05
N LEU A 124 -1.69 32.05 -22.06
CA LEU A 124 -1.14 33.40 -22.30
C LEU A 124 0.29 33.38 -22.86
N ASN A 125 1.14 32.50 -22.33
CA ASN A 125 2.50 32.31 -22.83
C ASN A 125 2.51 31.77 -24.26
N ALA A 126 1.65 30.83 -24.60
CA ALA A 126 1.51 30.31 -25.95
C ALA A 126 1.01 31.37 -26.94
N LEU A 127 0.14 32.30 -26.51
CA LEU A 127 -0.30 33.44 -27.30
C LEU A 127 0.82 34.45 -27.52
N LYS A 128 1.63 34.71 -26.50
CA LYS A 128 2.82 35.56 -26.61
C LYS A 128 3.80 35.01 -27.64
N GLU A 129 4.16 33.72 -27.55
CA GLU A 129 5.07 33.08 -28.49
C GLU A 129 4.53 33.10 -29.94
N LYS A 130 3.21 32.91 -30.11
CA LYS A 130 2.59 33.04 -31.45
C LYS A 130 2.72 34.47 -32.01
N LYS A 131 2.51 35.50 -31.21
CA LYS A 131 2.67 36.88 -31.64
C LYS A 131 4.12 37.21 -31.98
N GLU A 132 5.08 36.74 -31.19
CA GLU A 132 6.50 36.96 -31.44
C GLU A 132 7.01 36.23 -32.71
N LYS A 133 6.40 35.10 -33.08
CA LYS A 133 6.73 34.36 -34.30
C LYS A 133 5.99 34.87 -35.55
N SER A 134 4.97 35.70 -35.37
CA SER A 134 4.17 36.28 -36.46
C SER A 134 4.47 37.77 -36.69
N ALA A 135 5.35 38.34 -35.91
CA ALA A 135 5.94 39.69 -36.10
C ALA A 135 7.38 39.60 -36.63
#